data_5eab2afcfe372e08b070c14bdd617238
#
_entry.id   5eab2afcfe372e08b070c14bdd617238
#
_cell.length_a   1.000
_cell.length_b   1.000
_cell.length_c   1.000
_cell.angle_alpha   90.00
_cell.angle_beta   90.00
_cell.angle_gamma   90.00
#
_symmetry.space_group_name_H-M   'P 1'
#
loop_
_entity.id
_entity.type
_entity.pdbx_description
1 polymer ?
#
loop_
_entity_poly.entity_id
_entity_poly.type
_entity_poly.pdbx_seq_one_letter_code
_entity_poly.pdbx_strand_id
1 'polypeptide(L)'
;MFQLGTHGFLLAALSLVPTRICCSSAEVPDVPKIAAYFGTKTRYEEVKPNILRDPLTVNTSVLRPPPGEFCTPVHLTAVIRHGSRYPTVKNIRRIHRLSELLQKDASRTSEGSTERLQELRSRWEPWYTEDMDGQLVRKGRDDLRFLAQRLATLFPSLLSEENLRKRRIRFVTSSKHRCVSSVEAFQEGLQQHWGCHDDAPGYSHSVDDELMRFFELCRGYVEGVENNRTALLEVEKFKHGKEMEAVRRRIAEKLGLSLHLLTPDLVEAAFFICSYELSIKSIHSPWCFLFDKSDAKVLEYKSDLKQFWKRSYGHVINSLSSCQLFHHIFRTLDKAGRPRRSTEAGPEPASILVGHAETLLPLLSLLGLYKDQTLPTASNYHSQHGRSFRTSRIIPYAANLLFVLYDCQRGPRLQLLVNETPLRFPDLQTEDTPLYRDVRATYRHLLDGCDFHRECEGRVEGRGPNTEL
;
A
#
# COMPACT_ATOMS: atom_id res chain seq x y z
N MET A 1 -40.01 83.05 23.55
CA MET A 1 -40.53 81.94 24.33
C MET A 1 -40.46 80.71 23.45
N PHE A 2 -39.39 80.01 23.45
CA PHE A 2 -39.29 78.72 22.69
C PHE A 2 -38.53 77.74 23.60
N GLN A 3 -39.21 76.68 23.98
CA GLN A 3 -38.64 75.56 24.75
C GLN A 3 -37.86 74.64 23.81
N LEU A 4 -36.63 74.36 24.15
CA LEU A 4 -35.76 73.38 23.50
C LEU A 4 -35.93 72.04 24.25
N GLY A 5 -36.42 71.02 23.52
CA GLY A 5 -36.47 69.62 23.97
C GLY A 5 -35.16 68.93 23.71
N THR A 6 -34.62 68.34 24.76
CA THR A 6 -33.41 67.51 24.73
C THR A 6 -33.79 66.09 24.39
N HIS A 7 -33.33 65.57 23.26
CA HIS A 7 -33.40 64.14 22.89
C HIS A 7 -32.13 63.43 23.48
N GLY A 8 -32.38 62.55 24.45
CA GLY A 8 -31.36 61.63 24.93
C GLY A 8 -31.18 60.45 23.98
N PHE A 9 -29.96 60.26 23.49
CA PHE A 9 -29.56 59.04 22.80
C PHE A 9 -29.17 57.96 23.78
N LEU A 10 -29.90 56.83 23.82
CA LEU A 10 -29.51 55.58 24.49
C LEU A 10 -28.52 54.84 23.59
N LEU A 11 -27.25 54.79 23.99
CA LEU A 11 -26.28 53.87 23.44
C LEU A 11 -26.48 52.47 24.04
N ALA A 12 -27.00 51.57 23.23
CA ALA A 12 -27.05 50.14 23.55
C ALA A 12 -25.63 49.53 23.31
N ALA A 13 -24.95 49.18 24.40
CA ALA A 13 -23.72 48.45 24.39
C ALA A 13 -23.99 46.97 24.01
N LEU A 14 -23.71 46.59 22.79
CA LEU A 14 -23.68 45.16 22.38
C LEU A 14 -22.44 44.50 22.98
N SER A 15 -22.61 43.72 24.03
CA SER A 15 -21.57 42.86 24.56
C SER A 15 -21.37 41.67 23.63
N LEU A 16 -20.28 41.68 22.86
CA LEU A 16 -19.77 40.55 22.12
C LEU A 16 -19.26 39.50 23.15
N VAL A 17 -20.07 38.49 23.39
CA VAL A 17 -19.65 37.28 24.09
C VAL A 17 -18.77 36.49 23.09
N PRO A 18 -17.50 36.23 23.38
CA PRO A 18 -16.71 35.35 22.52
C PRO A 18 -17.24 33.94 22.64
N THR A 19 -17.88 33.43 21.58
CA THR A 19 -18.19 32.02 21.43
C THR A 19 -16.86 31.26 21.44
N ARG A 20 -16.52 30.65 22.58
CA ARG A 20 -15.49 29.61 22.65
C ARG A 20 -15.92 28.49 21.71
N ILE A 21 -15.26 28.42 20.55
CA ILE A 21 -15.25 27.20 19.74
C ILE A 21 -14.57 26.15 20.61
N CYS A 22 -15.37 25.28 21.24
CA CYS A 22 -14.87 24.05 21.82
C CYS A 22 -14.22 23.26 20.67
N CYS A 23 -12.87 23.29 20.62
CA CYS A 23 -12.13 22.24 19.93
C CYS A 23 -12.50 20.93 20.62
N SER A 24 -13.46 20.19 20.07
CA SER A 24 -13.64 18.80 20.42
C SER A 24 -12.29 18.14 20.14
N SER A 25 -11.61 17.68 21.19
CA SER A 25 -10.49 16.76 21.02
C SER A 25 -11.03 15.60 20.20
N ALA A 26 -10.61 15.50 18.92
CA ALA A 26 -10.96 14.35 18.10
C ALA A 26 -10.49 13.11 18.87
N GLU A 27 -11.46 12.32 19.37
CA GLU A 27 -11.15 11.06 20.01
C GLU A 27 -10.29 10.24 19.06
N VAL A 28 -9.15 9.77 19.55
CA VAL A 28 -8.30 8.86 18.78
C VAL A 28 -9.15 7.63 18.46
N PRO A 29 -9.35 7.27 17.18
CA PRO A 29 -10.17 6.14 16.83
C PRO A 29 -9.75 4.90 17.61
N ASP A 30 -10.71 4.16 18.18
CA ASP A 30 -10.45 2.88 18.86
C ASP A 30 -9.97 1.87 17.83
N VAL A 31 -8.64 1.77 17.68
CA VAL A 31 -7.97 0.90 16.72
C VAL A 31 -7.57 -0.40 17.42
N PRO A 32 -7.94 -1.58 16.88
CA PRO A 32 -7.54 -2.84 17.47
C PRO A 32 -6.02 -2.98 17.51
N LYS A 33 -5.48 -3.44 18.66
CA LYS A 33 -4.01 -3.63 18.87
C LYS A 33 -3.33 -4.52 17.81
N ILE A 34 -4.12 -5.28 17.04
CA ILE A 34 -3.67 -6.17 15.97
C ILE A 34 -3.64 -5.52 14.58
N ALA A 35 -4.08 -4.27 14.43
CA ALA A 35 -4.21 -3.58 13.14
C ALA A 35 -2.90 -3.54 12.33
N ALA A 36 -1.76 -3.44 13.00
CA ALA A 36 -0.43 -3.45 12.37
C ALA A 36 0.00 -4.81 11.79
N TYR A 37 -0.83 -5.86 11.87
CA TYR A 37 -0.51 -7.23 11.45
C TYR A 37 -1.40 -7.77 10.33
N PHE A 38 -2.19 -6.92 9.66
CA PHE A 38 -3.13 -7.38 8.63
C PHE A 38 -2.51 -7.68 7.26
N GLY A 39 -1.16 -7.77 7.18
CA GLY A 39 -0.45 -8.05 5.95
C GLY A 39 -0.81 -7.02 4.86
N THR A 40 -1.16 -7.48 3.68
CA THR A 40 -1.55 -6.60 2.56
C THR A 40 -2.88 -5.86 2.75
N LYS A 41 -3.58 -6.04 3.87
CA LYS A 41 -4.84 -5.35 4.21
C LYS A 41 -4.66 -4.32 5.33
N THR A 42 -3.41 -4.09 5.73
CA THR A 42 -3.06 -3.03 6.68
C THR A 42 -3.36 -1.66 6.07
N ARG A 43 -3.94 -0.76 6.88
CA ARG A 43 -4.19 0.62 6.48
C ARG A 43 -2.86 1.40 6.44
N TYR A 44 -2.82 2.47 5.65
CA TYR A 44 -1.62 3.28 5.50
C TYR A 44 -1.17 3.94 6.82
N GLU A 45 -2.12 4.43 7.61
CA GLU A 45 -1.88 5.07 8.91
C GLU A 45 -1.25 4.13 9.96
N GLU A 46 -1.37 2.81 9.82
CA GLU A 46 -0.67 1.87 10.72
C GLU A 46 0.86 1.86 10.49
N VAL A 47 1.29 2.30 9.32
CA VAL A 47 2.71 2.44 8.95
C VAL A 47 3.19 3.88 9.16
N LYS A 48 2.27 4.85 9.08
CA LYS A 48 2.52 6.28 9.27
C LYS A 48 1.63 6.84 10.39
N PRO A 49 1.87 6.52 11.67
CA PRO A 49 0.97 6.90 12.77
C PRO A 49 0.79 8.41 12.95
N ASN A 50 1.71 9.22 12.47
CA ASN A 50 1.60 10.69 12.51
C ASN A 50 0.39 11.23 11.72
N ILE A 51 -0.08 10.50 10.69
CA ILE A 51 -1.25 10.91 9.90
C ILE A 51 -2.59 10.47 10.51
N LEU A 52 -2.61 9.71 11.60
CA LEU A 52 -3.84 9.34 12.30
C LEU A 52 -4.63 10.54 12.81
N ARG A 53 -3.92 11.59 13.27
CA ARG A 53 -4.55 12.81 13.80
C ARG A 53 -4.83 13.83 12.72
N ASP A 54 -3.89 13.98 11.80
CA ASP A 54 -4.01 14.89 10.67
C ASP A 54 -3.47 14.20 9.41
N PRO A 55 -4.34 13.82 8.46
CA PRO A 55 -3.96 13.12 7.24
C PRO A 55 -3.01 13.91 6.33
N LEU A 56 -2.89 15.21 6.52
CA LEU A 56 -2.03 16.10 5.74
C LEU A 56 -0.65 16.36 6.39
N THR A 57 -0.40 15.79 7.57
CA THR A 57 0.88 15.94 8.25
C THR A 57 2.03 15.43 7.37
N VAL A 58 3.00 16.29 7.08
CA VAL A 58 4.23 15.95 6.36
C VAL A 58 5.46 16.10 7.27
N ASN A 59 6.46 15.30 6.99
CA ASN A 59 7.78 15.43 7.61
C ASN A 59 8.80 15.83 6.52
N THR A 60 9.13 17.11 6.43
CA THR A 60 10.10 17.62 5.45
C THR A 60 11.53 17.15 5.71
N SER A 61 11.84 16.66 6.92
CA SER A 61 13.16 16.11 7.23
C SER A 61 13.48 14.80 6.50
N VAL A 62 12.48 14.20 5.84
CA VAL A 62 12.68 13.03 4.96
C VAL A 62 13.43 13.37 3.68
N LEU A 63 13.39 14.64 3.24
CA LEU A 63 14.17 15.11 2.11
C LEU A 63 15.63 15.19 2.53
N ARG A 64 16.51 14.44 1.89
CA ARG A 64 17.91 14.22 2.30
C ARG A 64 18.92 14.64 1.23
N PRO A 65 18.89 15.88 0.74
CA PRO A 65 20.00 16.36 -0.07
C PRO A 65 21.30 16.32 0.76
N PRO A 66 22.49 16.10 0.16
CA PRO A 66 23.75 16.06 0.88
C PRO A 66 23.99 17.37 1.63
N PRO A 67 24.47 17.32 2.87
CA PRO A 67 24.83 18.53 3.62
C PRO A 67 25.88 19.38 2.88
N GLY A 68 25.64 20.69 2.79
CA GLY A 68 26.57 21.62 2.17
C GLY A 68 26.60 21.59 0.63
N GLU A 69 25.67 20.88 -0.01
CA GLU A 69 25.49 20.89 -1.46
C GLU A 69 24.13 21.48 -1.82
N PHE A 70 24.10 22.42 -2.74
CA PHE A 70 22.83 22.94 -3.26
C PHE A 70 22.24 21.94 -4.27
N CYS A 71 21.02 21.48 -3.99
CA CYS A 71 20.29 20.52 -4.80
C CYS A 71 18.85 20.96 -5.00
N THR A 72 18.33 20.81 -6.22
CA THR A 72 16.91 21.04 -6.53
C THR A 72 16.26 19.76 -7.05
N PRO A 73 15.06 19.39 -6.60
CA PRO A 73 14.35 18.24 -7.15
C PRO A 73 13.91 18.57 -8.60
N VAL A 74 14.25 17.69 -9.54
CA VAL A 74 13.95 17.86 -10.98
C VAL A 74 12.98 16.84 -11.52
N HIS A 75 12.83 15.68 -10.87
CA HIS A 75 11.88 14.67 -11.25
C HIS A 75 11.45 13.80 -10.06
N LEU A 76 10.16 13.41 -10.07
CA LEU A 76 9.57 12.43 -9.16
C LEU A 76 8.93 11.29 -9.96
N THR A 77 9.40 10.05 -9.80
CA THR A 77 8.64 8.87 -10.19
C THR A 77 8.04 8.23 -8.94
N ALA A 78 6.70 8.09 -8.89
CA ALA A 78 5.97 7.46 -7.80
C ALA A 78 5.25 6.22 -8.30
N VAL A 79 5.61 5.03 -7.79
CA VAL A 79 4.89 3.77 -8.01
C VAL A 79 4.01 3.53 -6.79
N ILE A 80 2.70 3.56 -6.97
CA ILE A 80 1.72 3.61 -5.89
C ILE A 80 0.77 2.42 -5.98
N ARG A 81 0.51 1.76 -4.86
CA ARG A 81 -0.55 0.75 -4.73
C ARG A 81 -1.91 1.44 -4.60
N HIS A 82 -2.96 0.88 -5.21
CA HIS A 82 -4.33 1.33 -5.00
C HIS A 82 -4.69 1.46 -3.51
N GLY A 83 -5.64 2.32 -3.17
CA GLY A 83 -6.16 2.54 -1.81
C GLY A 83 -6.96 1.37 -1.25
N SER A 84 -7.55 1.58 -0.07
CA SER A 84 -8.43 0.60 0.59
C SER A 84 -9.59 0.17 -0.31
N ARG A 85 -9.94 -1.10 -0.28
CA ARG A 85 -10.90 -1.72 -1.20
C ARG A 85 -11.75 -2.80 -0.54
N TYR A 86 -12.89 -3.13 -1.15
CA TYR A 86 -13.70 -4.28 -0.79
C TYR A 86 -12.94 -5.62 -0.96
N PRO A 87 -13.37 -6.68 -0.25
CA PRO A 87 -12.87 -8.03 -0.48
C PRO A 87 -13.07 -8.47 -1.93
N THR A 88 -12.28 -9.44 -2.39
CA THR A 88 -12.54 -10.14 -3.65
C THR A 88 -13.66 -11.17 -3.46
N VAL A 89 -14.36 -11.56 -4.54
CA VAL A 89 -15.40 -12.58 -4.53
C VAL A 89 -14.98 -13.84 -3.75
N LYS A 90 -13.75 -14.31 -3.95
CA LYS A 90 -13.22 -15.46 -3.19
C LYS A 90 -13.28 -15.25 -1.68
N ASN A 91 -12.95 -14.06 -1.19
CA ASN A 91 -13.00 -13.73 0.24
C ASN A 91 -14.44 -13.49 0.71
N ILE A 92 -15.28 -12.87 -0.12
CA ILE A 92 -16.72 -12.66 0.17
C ILE A 92 -17.39 -14.02 0.41
N ARG A 93 -17.19 -15.00 -0.48
CA ARG A 93 -17.73 -16.35 -0.32
C ARG A 93 -17.25 -17.05 0.95
N ARG A 94 -15.98 -16.85 1.35
CA ARG A 94 -15.44 -17.37 2.61
C ARG A 94 -16.08 -16.71 3.83
N ILE A 95 -16.32 -15.41 3.77
CA ILE A 95 -16.99 -14.65 4.83
C ILE A 95 -18.43 -15.13 5.00
N HIS A 96 -19.19 -15.29 3.91
CA HIS A 96 -20.54 -15.84 3.94
C HIS A 96 -20.58 -17.25 4.53
N ARG A 97 -19.68 -18.14 4.08
CA ARG A 97 -19.58 -19.49 4.62
C ARG A 97 -19.30 -19.51 6.14
N LEU A 98 -18.45 -18.59 6.63
CA LEU A 98 -18.18 -18.45 8.07
C LEU A 98 -19.42 -18.00 8.83
N SER A 99 -20.18 -17.03 8.29
CA SER A 99 -21.45 -16.57 8.87
C SER A 99 -22.48 -17.66 8.95
N GLU A 100 -22.69 -18.41 7.86
CA GLU A 100 -23.61 -19.57 7.83
C GLU A 100 -23.24 -20.63 8.87
N LEU A 101 -21.94 -20.89 9.06
CA LEU A 101 -21.46 -21.83 10.05
C LEU A 101 -21.83 -21.39 11.47
N LEU A 102 -21.64 -20.08 11.78
CA LEU A 102 -22.00 -19.51 13.08
C LEU A 102 -23.50 -19.55 13.36
N GLN A 103 -24.34 -19.30 12.34
CA GLN A 103 -25.79 -19.33 12.47
C GLN A 103 -26.33 -20.76 12.68
N LYS A 104 -25.80 -21.74 11.96
CA LYS A 104 -26.21 -23.16 12.09
C LYS A 104 -25.88 -23.77 13.46
N ASP A 105 -24.79 -23.33 14.07
CA ASP A 105 -24.34 -23.84 15.38
C ASP A 105 -24.85 -22.98 16.57
N ALA A 106 -25.64 -21.94 16.29
CA ALA A 106 -26.22 -21.06 17.31
C ALA A 106 -27.18 -21.80 18.28
N SER A 107 -27.73 -22.95 17.88
CA SER A 107 -28.56 -23.81 18.74
C SER A 107 -27.80 -24.46 19.91
N ARG A 108 -26.47 -24.40 19.91
CA ARG A 108 -25.59 -24.95 20.96
C ARG A 108 -25.06 -23.85 21.91
N THR A 109 -25.81 -22.79 22.15
CA THR A 109 -25.44 -21.76 23.14
C THR A 109 -25.37 -22.39 24.53
N SER A 110 -24.15 -22.63 24.99
CA SER A 110 -23.91 -22.92 26.41
C SER A 110 -24.20 -21.65 27.25
N GLU A 111 -24.87 -21.82 28.38
CA GLU A 111 -24.90 -20.82 29.45
C GLU A 111 -23.46 -20.40 29.76
N GLY A 112 -23.10 -19.13 29.44
CA GLY A 112 -21.72 -18.62 29.59
C GLY A 112 -21.12 -17.97 28.34
N SER A 113 -21.87 -17.83 27.23
CA SER A 113 -21.41 -17.08 26.06
C SER A 113 -21.09 -15.64 26.43
N THR A 114 -19.88 -15.17 26.07
CA THR A 114 -19.52 -13.75 26.28
C THR A 114 -20.43 -12.83 25.48
N GLU A 115 -20.70 -11.62 25.98
CA GLU A 115 -21.51 -10.59 25.29
C GLU A 115 -21.04 -10.38 23.84
N ARG A 116 -19.72 -10.37 23.60
CA ARG A 116 -19.12 -10.23 22.28
C ARG A 116 -19.43 -11.39 21.33
N LEU A 117 -19.50 -12.61 21.84
CA LEU A 117 -19.91 -13.76 21.04
C LEU A 117 -21.39 -13.69 20.69
N GLN A 118 -22.23 -13.22 21.62
CA GLN A 118 -23.64 -12.97 21.36
C GLN A 118 -23.84 -11.89 20.30
N GLU A 119 -23.07 -10.81 20.34
CA GLU A 119 -23.06 -9.76 19.32
C GLU A 119 -22.73 -10.33 17.93
N LEU A 120 -21.67 -11.16 17.81
CA LEU A 120 -21.31 -11.81 16.55
C LEU A 120 -22.42 -12.72 16.01
N ARG A 121 -23.13 -13.45 16.87
CA ARG A 121 -24.14 -14.41 16.46
C ARG A 121 -25.50 -13.79 16.15
N SER A 122 -25.87 -12.71 16.87
CA SER A 122 -27.23 -12.13 16.83
C SER A 122 -27.33 -10.82 16.06
N ARG A 123 -26.23 -10.05 15.94
CA ARG A 123 -26.26 -8.71 15.37
C ARG A 123 -25.37 -8.53 14.16
N TRP A 124 -24.30 -9.34 14.03
CA TRP A 124 -23.41 -9.20 12.89
C TRP A 124 -23.95 -10.00 11.69
N GLU A 125 -24.10 -9.33 10.56
CA GLU A 125 -24.49 -9.93 9.28
C GLU A 125 -23.40 -9.63 8.21
N PRO A 126 -23.16 -10.59 7.29
CA PRO A 126 -22.25 -10.36 6.18
C PRO A 126 -22.89 -9.39 5.19
N TRP A 127 -22.42 -8.15 5.18
CA TRP A 127 -22.90 -7.07 4.31
C TRP A 127 -22.18 -7.00 2.98
N TYR A 128 -21.21 -7.89 2.74
CA TYR A 128 -20.46 -7.94 1.48
C TYR A 128 -21.24 -8.68 0.41
N THR A 129 -21.37 -8.08 -0.79
CA THR A 129 -22.02 -8.66 -1.97
C THR A 129 -20.99 -8.88 -3.07
N GLU A 130 -21.26 -9.82 -4.01
CA GLU A 130 -20.27 -10.19 -5.04
C GLU A 130 -19.98 -9.06 -6.04
N ASP A 131 -20.91 -8.14 -6.25
CA ASP A 131 -20.75 -6.95 -7.08
C ASP A 131 -19.71 -5.95 -6.49
N MET A 132 -19.41 -6.05 -5.19
CA MET A 132 -18.34 -5.28 -4.55
C MET A 132 -16.92 -5.74 -4.92
N ASP A 133 -16.75 -6.83 -5.70
CA ASP A 133 -15.48 -7.50 -6.00
C ASP A 133 -14.29 -6.56 -6.19
N GLY A 134 -13.49 -6.39 -5.14
CA GLY A 134 -12.25 -5.64 -5.17
C GLY A 134 -12.35 -4.17 -5.59
N GLN A 135 -13.55 -3.57 -5.57
CA GLN A 135 -13.77 -2.16 -5.87
C GLN A 135 -13.15 -1.26 -4.81
N LEU A 136 -12.65 -0.09 -5.23
CA LEU A 136 -12.12 0.92 -4.32
C LEU A 136 -13.23 1.47 -3.43
N VAL A 137 -12.96 1.64 -2.13
CA VAL A 137 -13.90 2.24 -1.18
C VAL A 137 -13.61 3.73 -0.98
N ARG A 138 -14.55 4.47 -0.35
CA ARG A 138 -14.37 5.89 -0.05
C ARG A 138 -13.05 6.14 0.71
N LYS A 139 -12.77 5.38 1.78
CA LYS A 139 -11.51 5.48 2.52
C LYS A 139 -10.29 5.33 1.59
N GLY A 140 -10.35 4.42 0.60
CA GLY A 140 -9.29 4.24 -0.39
C GLY A 140 -9.12 5.45 -1.33
N ARG A 141 -10.19 6.15 -1.69
CA ARG A 141 -10.09 7.44 -2.39
C ARG A 141 -9.44 8.51 -1.50
N ASP A 142 -9.85 8.58 -0.23
CA ASP A 142 -9.28 9.53 0.73
C ASP A 142 -7.78 9.26 0.97
N ASP A 143 -7.37 7.99 1.06
CA ASP A 143 -5.96 7.60 1.18
C ASP A 143 -5.09 8.21 0.06
N LEU A 144 -5.57 8.09 -1.20
CA LEU A 144 -4.83 8.60 -2.38
C LEU A 144 -4.90 10.13 -2.49
N ARG A 145 -6.04 10.73 -2.14
CA ARG A 145 -6.24 12.18 -2.13
C ARG A 145 -5.29 12.87 -1.14
N PHE A 146 -5.22 12.35 0.08
CA PHE A 146 -4.31 12.87 1.09
C PHE A 146 -2.84 12.59 0.78
N LEU A 147 -2.51 11.43 0.19
CA LEU A 147 -1.16 11.15 -0.28
C LEU A 147 -0.72 12.18 -1.33
N ALA A 148 -1.58 12.51 -2.29
CA ALA A 148 -1.29 13.51 -3.32
C ALA A 148 -1.00 14.89 -2.72
N GLN A 149 -1.81 15.33 -1.75
CA GLN A 149 -1.62 16.62 -1.07
C GLN A 149 -0.31 16.66 -0.27
N ARG A 150 0.03 15.57 0.45
CA ARG A 150 1.30 15.47 1.15
C ARG A 150 2.49 15.50 0.18
N LEU A 151 2.42 14.79 -0.94
CA LEU A 151 3.49 14.80 -1.95
C LEU A 151 3.60 16.17 -2.63
N ALA A 152 2.50 16.88 -2.87
CA ALA A 152 2.53 18.26 -3.38
C ALA A 152 3.19 19.22 -2.38
N THR A 153 2.96 19.03 -1.07
CA THR A 153 3.64 19.79 -0.02
C THR A 153 5.14 19.49 0.04
N LEU A 154 5.55 18.21 -0.15
CA LEU A 154 6.96 17.81 -0.14
C LEU A 154 7.70 18.23 -1.42
N PHE A 155 7.02 18.23 -2.58
CA PHE A 155 7.61 18.50 -3.89
C PHE A 155 6.84 19.57 -4.66
N PRO A 156 6.68 20.79 -4.13
CA PRO A 156 5.81 21.83 -4.70
C PRO A 156 6.24 22.27 -6.11
N SER A 157 7.54 22.22 -6.44
CA SER A 157 8.03 22.55 -7.77
C SER A 157 7.70 21.48 -8.83
N LEU A 158 7.61 20.20 -8.42
CA LEU A 158 7.34 19.08 -9.33
C LEU A 158 5.83 18.85 -9.52
N LEU A 159 5.07 18.87 -8.43
CA LEU A 159 3.63 18.68 -8.41
C LEU A 159 2.89 20.04 -8.34
N SER A 160 3.41 21.06 -9.01
CA SER A 160 2.87 22.42 -9.00
C SER A 160 1.56 22.54 -9.76
N GLU A 161 0.78 23.57 -9.44
CA GLU A 161 -0.44 23.93 -10.18
C GLU A 161 -0.15 24.09 -11.69
N GLU A 162 0.93 24.79 -12.03
CA GLU A 162 1.35 25.00 -13.42
C GLU A 162 1.59 23.68 -14.15
N ASN A 163 2.33 22.73 -13.52
CA ASN A 163 2.61 21.43 -14.11
C ASN A 163 1.33 20.60 -14.29
N LEU A 164 0.39 20.71 -13.34
CA LEU A 164 -0.91 20.05 -13.42
C LEU A 164 -1.75 20.63 -14.56
N ARG A 165 -1.91 21.94 -14.63
CA ARG A 165 -2.69 22.63 -15.69
C ARG A 165 -2.11 22.41 -17.10
N LYS A 166 -0.79 22.40 -17.22
CA LYS A 166 -0.09 22.15 -18.50
C LYS A 166 0.01 20.66 -18.85
N ARG A 167 -0.59 19.77 -18.08
CA ARG A 167 -0.56 18.30 -18.26
C ARG A 167 0.87 17.74 -18.38
N ARG A 168 1.80 18.31 -17.63
CA ARG A 168 3.20 17.87 -17.61
C ARG A 168 3.45 16.73 -16.64
N ILE A 169 2.53 16.48 -15.70
CA ILE A 169 2.57 15.32 -14.79
C ILE A 169 1.94 14.14 -15.53
N ARG A 170 2.70 13.07 -15.68
CA ARG A 170 2.23 11.84 -16.31
C ARG A 170 1.52 10.97 -15.29
N PHE A 171 0.31 10.52 -15.63
CA PHE A 171 -0.47 9.57 -14.83
C PHE A 171 -0.68 8.29 -15.61
N VAL A 172 -0.29 7.15 -15.03
CA VAL A 172 -0.45 5.82 -15.61
C VAL A 172 -1.11 4.89 -14.61
N THR A 173 -2.04 4.06 -15.03
CA THR A 173 -2.74 3.13 -14.16
C THR A 173 -2.99 1.79 -14.85
N SER A 174 -3.28 0.74 -14.09
CA SER A 174 -3.83 -0.49 -14.64
C SER A 174 -5.32 -0.34 -14.94
N SER A 175 -5.86 -1.20 -15.81
CA SER A 175 -7.28 -1.21 -16.19
C SER A 175 -8.26 -1.55 -15.06
N LYS A 176 -7.78 -2.04 -13.90
CA LYS A 176 -8.67 -2.41 -12.79
C LYS A 176 -9.31 -1.18 -12.15
N HIS A 177 -10.64 -1.23 -11.97
CA HIS A 177 -11.44 -0.14 -11.38
C HIS A 177 -10.77 0.51 -10.16
N ARG A 178 -10.26 -0.29 -9.20
CA ARG A 178 -9.60 0.25 -7.99
C ARG A 178 -8.34 1.08 -8.28
N CYS A 179 -7.62 0.80 -9.37
CA CYS A 179 -6.43 1.57 -9.75
C CYS A 179 -6.83 2.84 -10.52
N VAL A 180 -7.78 2.74 -11.43
CA VAL A 180 -8.36 3.90 -12.14
C VAL A 180 -8.93 4.88 -11.11
N SER A 181 -9.81 4.43 -10.22
CA SER A 181 -10.38 5.30 -9.17
C SER A 181 -9.35 5.83 -8.17
N SER A 182 -8.20 5.12 -7.99
CA SER A 182 -7.10 5.60 -7.15
C SER A 182 -6.31 6.72 -7.83
N VAL A 183 -6.02 6.63 -9.13
CA VAL A 183 -5.32 7.70 -9.84
C VAL A 183 -6.18 8.95 -9.98
N GLU A 184 -7.49 8.78 -10.21
CA GLU A 184 -8.45 9.89 -10.21
C GLU A 184 -8.49 10.60 -8.86
N ALA A 185 -8.57 9.83 -7.75
CA ALA A 185 -8.53 10.39 -6.40
C ALA A 185 -7.21 11.11 -6.09
N PHE A 186 -6.08 10.61 -6.62
CA PHE A 186 -4.80 11.30 -6.52
C PHE A 186 -4.82 12.65 -7.26
N GLN A 187 -5.37 12.69 -8.47
CA GLN A 187 -5.54 13.93 -9.24
C GLN A 187 -6.48 14.91 -8.54
N GLU A 188 -7.60 14.44 -7.96
CA GLU A 188 -8.48 15.25 -7.09
C GLU A 188 -7.69 15.88 -5.93
N GLY A 189 -6.81 15.11 -5.29
CA GLY A 189 -5.97 15.58 -4.19
C GLY A 189 -5.04 16.72 -4.61
N LEU A 190 -4.42 16.64 -5.79
CA LEU A 190 -3.60 17.74 -6.35
C LEU A 190 -4.44 18.97 -6.65
N GLN A 191 -5.63 18.80 -7.24
CA GLN A 191 -6.54 19.90 -7.53
C GLN A 191 -6.98 20.60 -6.24
N GLN A 192 -7.35 19.85 -5.21
CA GLN A 192 -7.74 20.39 -3.91
C GLN A 192 -6.59 21.14 -3.23
N HIS A 193 -5.35 20.62 -3.33
CA HIS A 193 -4.17 21.26 -2.77
C HIS A 193 -3.93 22.65 -3.35
N TRP A 194 -4.15 22.81 -4.64
CA TRP A 194 -3.94 24.08 -5.36
C TRP A 194 -5.20 24.92 -5.52
N GLY A 195 -6.36 24.49 -5.00
CA GLY A 195 -7.62 25.23 -5.10
C GLY A 195 -8.20 25.30 -6.53
N CYS A 196 -7.85 24.36 -7.40
CA CYS A 196 -8.29 24.33 -8.80
C CYS A 196 -9.68 23.68 -8.91
N HIS A 197 -10.77 24.40 -8.67
CA HIS A 197 -12.11 23.79 -8.63
C HIS A 197 -12.89 23.88 -9.94
N ASP A 198 -12.84 24.99 -10.67
CA ASP A 198 -13.77 25.27 -11.79
C ASP A 198 -13.16 25.16 -13.19
N ASP A 199 -11.85 25.39 -13.34
CA ASP A 199 -11.13 25.34 -14.63
C ASP A 199 -10.10 24.20 -14.71
N ALA A 200 -10.18 23.21 -13.82
CA ALA A 200 -9.21 22.12 -13.83
C ALA A 200 -9.40 21.28 -15.09
N PRO A 201 -8.30 20.95 -15.81
CA PRO A 201 -8.39 19.99 -16.90
C PRO A 201 -8.95 18.68 -16.33
N GLY A 202 -9.93 18.10 -17.04
CA GLY A 202 -10.49 16.80 -16.67
C GLY A 202 -9.39 15.76 -16.42
N TYR A 203 -9.69 14.75 -15.63
CA TYR A 203 -8.74 13.70 -15.31
C TYR A 203 -8.12 13.11 -16.58
N SER A 204 -6.80 13.14 -16.65
CA SER A 204 -6.04 12.62 -17.78
C SER A 204 -5.04 11.59 -17.26
N HIS A 205 -5.34 10.32 -17.54
CA HIS A 205 -4.44 9.21 -17.25
C HIS A 205 -4.41 8.23 -18.42
N SER A 206 -3.34 7.49 -18.57
CA SER A 206 -3.25 6.36 -19.51
C SER A 206 -3.41 5.05 -18.76
N VAL A 207 -4.15 4.12 -19.36
CA VAL A 207 -4.21 2.73 -18.91
C VAL A 207 -3.11 1.95 -19.63
N ASP A 208 -2.24 1.30 -18.84
CA ASP A 208 -1.13 0.51 -19.34
C ASP A 208 -0.97 -0.75 -18.49
N ASP A 209 -1.63 -1.83 -18.90
CA ASP A 209 -1.55 -3.12 -18.20
C ASP A 209 -0.22 -3.85 -18.45
N GLU A 210 0.46 -3.58 -19.57
CA GLU A 210 1.79 -4.13 -19.82
C GLU A 210 2.78 -3.62 -18.77
N LEU A 211 2.69 -2.34 -18.44
CA LEU A 211 3.55 -1.72 -17.43
C LEU A 211 3.10 -2.01 -16.00
N MET A 212 1.79 -1.98 -15.72
CA MET A 212 1.26 -2.01 -14.34
C MET A 212 0.79 -3.38 -13.88
N ARG A 213 0.56 -4.32 -14.82
CA ARG A 213 0.15 -5.71 -14.57
C ARG A 213 1.01 -6.72 -15.32
N PHE A 214 2.26 -6.39 -15.55
CA PHE A 214 3.26 -7.23 -16.24
C PHE A 214 3.25 -8.69 -15.75
N PHE A 215 2.97 -8.92 -14.47
CA PHE A 215 2.94 -10.25 -13.86
C PHE A 215 1.85 -11.16 -14.45
N GLU A 216 0.75 -10.63 -14.99
CA GLU A 216 -0.28 -11.42 -15.67
C GLU A 216 0.13 -11.78 -17.11
N LEU A 217 1.04 -11.02 -17.69
CA LEU A 217 1.55 -11.22 -19.05
C LEU A 217 2.85 -12.06 -19.08
N CYS A 218 3.48 -12.23 -17.94
CA CYS A 218 4.71 -13.03 -17.82
C CYS A 218 4.37 -14.52 -17.75
N ARG A 219 4.42 -15.22 -18.87
CA ARG A 219 4.11 -16.64 -19.00
C ARG A 219 4.90 -17.50 -18.02
N GLY A 220 6.20 -17.28 -17.90
CA GLY A 220 7.06 -18.00 -16.96
C GLY A 220 6.60 -17.85 -15.49
N TYR A 221 6.11 -16.68 -15.11
CA TYR A 221 5.50 -16.46 -13.80
C TYR A 221 4.13 -17.14 -13.67
N VAL A 222 3.26 -16.97 -14.66
CA VAL A 222 1.88 -17.54 -14.61
C VAL A 222 1.92 -19.06 -14.53
N GLU A 223 2.72 -19.71 -15.36
CA GLU A 223 2.82 -21.18 -15.39
C GLU A 223 3.69 -21.71 -14.23
N GLY A 224 4.83 -21.06 -13.96
CA GLY A 224 5.82 -21.54 -12.99
C GLY A 224 5.45 -21.24 -11.52
N VAL A 225 4.65 -20.18 -11.25
CA VAL A 225 4.35 -19.73 -9.90
C VAL A 225 2.84 -19.59 -9.64
N GLU A 226 2.13 -18.77 -10.43
CA GLU A 226 0.72 -18.44 -10.16
C GLU A 226 -0.17 -19.67 -10.19
N ASN A 227 -0.02 -20.53 -11.21
CA ASN A 227 -0.79 -21.75 -11.43
C ASN A 227 -0.08 -23.01 -10.92
N ASN A 228 1.13 -22.90 -10.38
CA ASN A 228 1.89 -24.03 -9.89
C ASN A 228 1.70 -24.22 -8.37
N ARG A 229 1.03 -25.29 -7.97
CA ARG A 229 0.77 -25.60 -6.56
C ARG A 229 2.06 -25.85 -5.76
N THR A 230 3.08 -26.42 -6.38
CA THR A 230 4.35 -26.72 -5.71
C THR A 230 5.16 -25.46 -5.40
N ALA A 231 4.96 -24.38 -6.17
CA ALA A 231 5.61 -23.08 -5.92
C ALA A 231 5.24 -22.45 -4.58
N LEU A 232 4.10 -22.86 -3.99
CA LEU A 232 3.60 -22.35 -2.71
C LEU A 232 3.61 -23.42 -1.60
N LEU A 233 4.45 -24.45 -1.73
CA LEU A 233 4.51 -25.56 -0.78
C LEU A 233 4.78 -25.11 0.65
N GLU A 234 5.65 -24.14 0.87
CA GLU A 234 5.95 -23.58 2.20
C GLU A 234 4.73 -22.89 2.83
N VAL A 235 3.88 -22.26 2.02
CA VAL A 235 2.62 -21.66 2.47
C VAL A 235 1.63 -22.72 2.92
N GLU A 236 1.48 -23.80 2.14
CA GLU A 236 0.58 -24.91 2.47
C GLU A 236 1.07 -25.69 3.69
N LYS A 237 2.39 -25.95 3.82
CA LYS A 237 2.97 -26.56 5.02
C LYS A 237 2.68 -25.72 6.27
N PHE A 238 2.90 -24.41 6.23
CA PHE A 238 2.65 -23.53 7.37
C PHE A 238 1.16 -23.44 7.71
N LYS A 239 0.28 -23.40 6.70
CA LYS A 239 -1.17 -23.39 6.86
C LYS A 239 -1.69 -24.59 7.68
N HIS A 240 -1.03 -25.73 7.55
CA HIS A 240 -1.35 -26.96 8.26
C HIS A 240 -0.36 -27.27 9.40
N GLY A 241 0.53 -26.32 9.72
CA GLY A 241 1.52 -26.44 10.77
C GLY A 241 0.96 -26.14 12.16
N LYS A 242 1.79 -26.44 13.18
CA LYS A 242 1.42 -26.33 14.62
C LYS A 242 1.00 -24.93 15.04
N GLU A 243 1.62 -23.89 14.49
CA GLU A 243 1.31 -22.49 14.80
C GLU A 243 -0.11 -22.12 14.38
N MET A 244 -0.48 -22.44 13.12
CA MET A 244 -1.83 -22.21 12.61
C MET A 244 -2.87 -23.10 13.28
N GLU A 245 -2.52 -24.33 13.65
CA GLU A 245 -3.39 -25.22 14.40
C GLU A 245 -3.69 -24.67 15.81
N ALA A 246 -2.70 -24.11 16.48
CA ALA A 246 -2.89 -23.46 17.78
C ALA A 246 -3.82 -22.24 17.68
N VAL A 247 -3.67 -21.40 16.66
CA VAL A 247 -4.61 -20.29 16.39
C VAL A 247 -6.01 -20.85 16.16
N ARG A 248 -6.15 -21.86 15.29
CA ARG A 248 -7.44 -22.47 14.95
C ARG A 248 -8.20 -23.00 16.16
N ARG A 249 -7.50 -23.66 17.12
CA ARG A 249 -8.09 -24.15 18.38
C ARG A 249 -8.64 -22.99 19.23
N ARG A 250 -7.81 -21.96 19.48
CA ARG A 250 -8.25 -20.79 20.26
C ARG A 250 -9.46 -20.10 19.65
N ILE A 251 -9.48 -19.96 18.33
CA ILE A 251 -10.62 -19.32 17.64
C ILE A 251 -11.88 -20.23 17.71
N ALA A 252 -11.72 -21.54 17.54
CA ALA A 252 -12.83 -22.49 17.68
C ALA A 252 -13.43 -22.46 19.09
N GLU A 253 -12.59 -22.45 20.13
CA GLU A 253 -13.01 -22.31 21.53
C GLU A 253 -13.78 -21.00 21.78
N LYS A 254 -13.23 -19.87 21.34
CA LYS A 254 -13.88 -18.54 21.48
C LYS A 254 -15.20 -18.45 20.74
N LEU A 255 -15.34 -19.12 19.59
CA LEU A 255 -16.57 -19.18 18.81
C LEU A 255 -17.55 -20.24 19.31
N GLY A 256 -17.14 -21.15 20.20
CA GLY A 256 -17.91 -22.29 20.61
C GLY A 256 -18.17 -23.31 19.47
N LEU A 257 -17.28 -23.36 18.48
CA LEU A 257 -17.38 -24.20 17.33
C LEU A 257 -16.55 -25.48 17.50
N SER A 258 -17.05 -26.58 16.94
CA SER A 258 -16.24 -27.79 16.85
C SER A 258 -15.04 -27.57 15.90
N LEU A 259 -13.86 -27.99 16.36
CA LEU A 259 -12.60 -27.75 15.63
C LEU A 259 -12.62 -28.25 14.19
N HIS A 260 -13.27 -29.39 13.91
CA HIS A 260 -13.35 -29.97 12.56
C HIS A 260 -14.15 -29.10 11.56
N LEU A 261 -15.04 -28.23 12.04
CA LEU A 261 -15.83 -27.30 11.22
C LEU A 261 -15.04 -26.04 10.84
N LEU A 262 -14.13 -25.60 11.69
CA LEU A 262 -13.37 -24.36 11.50
C LEU A 262 -12.06 -24.64 10.78
N THR A 263 -12.06 -24.53 9.44
CA THR A 263 -10.85 -24.71 8.62
C THR A 263 -9.87 -23.53 8.78
N PRO A 264 -8.55 -23.69 8.48
CA PRO A 264 -7.60 -22.57 8.46
C PRO A 264 -8.05 -21.40 7.56
N ASP A 265 -8.73 -21.69 6.44
CA ASP A 265 -9.27 -20.67 5.55
C ASP A 265 -10.42 -19.85 6.18
N LEU A 266 -11.23 -20.47 7.06
CA LEU A 266 -12.28 -19.76 7.81
C LEU A 266 -11.71 -18.92 8.95
N VAL A 267 -10.64 -19.37 9.62
CA VAL A 267 -9.88 -18.55 10.59
C VAL A 267 -9.32 -17.31 9.89
N GLU A 268 -8.73 -17.48 8.72
CA GLU A 268 -8.24 -16.36 7.92
C GLU A 268 -9.37 -15.43 7.48
N ALA A 269 -10.56 -15.96 7.14
CA ALA A 269 -11.73 -15.15 6.82
C ALA A 269 -12.17 -14.28 8.01
N ALA A 270 -12.21 -14.83 9.23
CA ALA A 270 -12.50 -14.06 10.44
C ALA A 270 -11.50 -12.91 10.66
N PHE A 271 -10.21 -13.18 10.47
CA PHE A 271 -9.16 -12.16 10.55
C PHE A 271 -9.31 -11.09 9.47
N PHE A 272 -9.73 -11.48 8.27
CA PHE A 272 -10.00 -10.55 7.17
C PHE A 272 -11.22 -9.68 7.43
N ILE A 273 -12.29 -10.18 8.06
CA ILE A 273 -13.45 -9.35 8.42
C ILE A 273 -12.99 -8.24 9.36
N CYS A 274 -12.23 -8.56 10.41
CA CYS A 274 -11.64 -7.56 11.30
C CYS A 274 -10.87 -6.48 10.52
N SER A 275 -10.00 -6.90 9.58
CA SER A 275 -9.19 -5.96 8.80
C SER A 275 -10.00 -5.14 7.80
N TYR A 276 -10.98 -5.75 7.12
CA TYR A 276 -11.83 -5.05 6.14
C TYR A 276 -12.78 -4.05 6.80
N GLU A 277 -13.41 -4.41 7.91
CA GLU A 277 -14.30 -3.47 8.61
C GLU A 277 -13.53 -2.26 9.16
N LEU A 278 -12.30 -2.48 9.65
CA LEU A 278 -11.43 -1.38 10.02
C LEU A 278 -11.04 -0.53 8.81
N SER A 279 -10.62 -1.14 7.69
CA SER A 279 -10.12 -0.41 6.52
C SER A 279 -11.22 0.20 5.64
N ILE A 280 -12.46 -0.25 5.74
CA ILE A 280 -13.60 0.23 4.94
C ILE A 280 -14.48 1.19 5.73
N LYS A 281 -14.82 0.81 6.97
CA LYS A 281 -15.75 1.56 7.81
C LYS A 281 -15.07 2.34 8.94
N SER A 282 -13.76 2.15 9.15
CA SER A 282 -12.97 2.72 10.25
C SER A 282 -13.54 2.36 11.63
N ILE A 283 -14.14 1.17 11.77
CA ILE A 283 -14.70 0.68 13.03
C ILE A 283 -13.83 -0.42 13.62
N HIS A 284 -13.85 -0.52 14.95
CA HIS A 284 -13.31 -1.67 15.67
C HIS A 284 -14.31 -2.83 15.57
N SER A 285 -14.15 -3.66 14.57
CA SER A 285 -15.01 -4.81 14.28
C SER A 285 -15.13 -5.74 15.48
N PRO A 286 -16.34 -6.27 15.79
CA PRO A 286 -16.51 -7.28 16.82
C PRO A 286 -15.72 -8.57 16.53
N TRP A 287 -15.31 -8.83 15.29
CA TRP A 287 -14.46 -9.95 14.92
C TRP A 287 -13.02 -9.83 15.44
N CYS A 288 -12.57 -8.61 15.76
CA CYS A 288 -11.19 -8.37 16.19
C CYS A 288 -10.89 -8.97 17.57
N PHE A 289 -11.91 -9.12 18.47
CA PHE A 289 -11.71 -9.70 19.80
C PHE A 289 -11.27 -11.17 19.76
N LEU A 290 -11.52 -11.86 18.66
CA LEU A 290 -11.12 -13.26 18.50
C LEU A 290 -9.60 -13.43 18.56
N PHE A 291 -8.85 -12.42 18.15
CA PHE A 291 -7.41 -12.50 17.94
C PHE A 291 -6.64 -11.69 18.96
N ASP A 292 -5.66 -12.32 19.57
CA ASP A 292 -4.63 -11.61 20.30
C ASP A 292 -3.43 -11.28 19.39
N LYS A 293 -2.41 -10.61 19.98
CA LYS A 293 -1.20 -10.23 19.23
C LYS A 293 -0.40 -11.45 18.76
N SER A 294 -0.45 -12.56 19.47
CA SER A 294 0.26 -13.79 19.08
C SER A 294 -0.41 -14.45 17.86
N ASP A 295 -1.74 -14.50 17.86
CA ASP A 295 -2.53 -14.98 16.73
C ASP A 295 -2.29 -14.14 15.47
N ALA A 296 -2.34 -12.80 15.64
CA ALA A 296 -2.12 -11.86 14.55
C ALA A 296 -0.73 -12.00 13.92
N LYS A 297 0.33 -12.25 14.71
CA LYS A 297 1.68 -12.50 14.21
C LYS A 297 1.79 -13.79 13.38
N VAL A 298 1.08 -14.85 13.78
CA VAL A 298 1.03 -16.11 13.02
C VAL A 298 0.32 -15.90 11.68
N LEU A 299 -0.81 -15.20 11.68
CA LEU A 299 -1.58 -14.90 10.48
C LEU A 299 -0.84 -13.93 9.53
N GLU A 300 -0.14 -12.93 10.10
CA GLU A 300 0.77 -12.06 9.33
C GLU A 300 1.87 -12.87 8.66
N TYR A 301 2.54 -13.77 9.42
CA TYR A 301 3.61 -14.60 8.87
C TYR A 301 3.13 -15.50 7.73
N LYS A 302 1.96 -16.11 7.88
CA LYS A 302 1.33 -16.89 6.80
C LYS A 302 1.06 -16.04 5.55
N SER A 303 0.61 -14.81 5.75
CA SER A 303 0.43 -13.84 4.66
C SER A 303 1.76 -13.45 4.02
N ASP A 304 2.80 -13.21 4.82
CA ASP A 304 4.14 -12.87 4.35
C ASP A 304 4.77 -14.02 3.57
N LEU A 305 4.67 -15.27 4.06
CA LEU A 305 5.10 -16.46 3.31
C LEU A 305 4.47 -16.49 1.91
N LYS A 306 3.15 -16.27 1.84
CA LYS A 306 2.45 -16.26 0.55
C LYS A 306 2.99 -15.17 -0.38
N GLN A 307 3.20 -13.95 0.12
CA GLN A 307 3.70 -12.85 -0.71
C GLN A 307 5.16 -13.06 -1.09
N PHE A 308 5.98 -13.57 -0.18
CA PHE A 308 7.38 -13.89 -0.42
C PHE A 308 7.54 -14.91 -1.56
N TRP A 309 6.90 -16.08 -1.42
CA TRP A 309 7.01 -17.16 -2.40
C TRP A 309 6.29 -16.86 -3.71
N LYS A 310 5.20 -16.11 -3.67
CA LYS A 310 4.40 -15.83 -4.86
C LYS A 310 4.87 -14.61 -5.65
N ARG A 311 5.45 -13.57 -4.99
CA ARG A 311 5.65 -12.25 -5.61
C ARG A 311 6.99 -11.59 -5.32
N SER A 312 7.85 -12.24 -4.55
CA SER A 312 9.13 -11.68 -4.13
C SER A 312 10.24 -12.70 -4.34
N TYR A 313 11.18 -12.80 -3.41
CA TYR A 313 12.41 -13.59 -3.51
C TYR A 313 12.21 -15.11 -3.60
N GLY A 314 11.02 -15.65 -3.36
CA GLY A 314 10.75 -17.08 -3.37
C GLY A 314 11.07 -17.78 -4.71
N HIS A 315 10.89 -17.10 -5.82
CA HIS A 315 11.26 -17.56 -7.16
C HIS A 315 11.87 -16.40 -7.95
N VAL A 316 12.93 -16.68 -8.71
CA VAL A 316 13.67 -15.65 -9.49
C VAL A 316 12.73 -14.94 -10.47
N ILE A 317 11.85 -15.67 -11.13
CA ILE A 317 10.90 -15.11 -12.10
C ILE A 317 9.98 -14.04 -11.50
N ASN A 318 9.69 -14.11 -10.19
CA ASN A 318 8.85 -13.10 -9.55
C ASN A 318 9.44 -11.70 -9.71
N SER A 319 10.73 -11.52 -9.41
CA SER A 319 11.41 -10.22 -9.55
C SER A 319 11.66 -9.88 -11.01
N LEU A 320 12.11 -10.83 -11.84
CA LEU A 320 12.41 -10.61 -13.26
C LEU A 320 11.15 -10.23 -14.07
N SER A 321 9.95 -10.64 -13.64
CA SER A 321 8.72 -10.18 -14.28
C SER A 321 8.56 -8.66 -14.28
N SER A 322 9.22 -7.92 -13.36
CA SER A 322 9.16 -6.47 -13.26
C SER A 322 10.22 -5.71 -14.08
N CYS A 323 11.02 -6.40 -14.92
CA CYS A 323 12.04 -5.78 -15.77
C CYS A 323 11.51 -4.60 -16.58
N GLN A 324 10.31 -4.73 -17.15
CA GLN A 324 9.70 -3.68 -17.96
C GLN A 324 9.45 -2.40 -17.18
N LEU A 325 8.89 -2.53 -15.96
CA LEU A 325 8.65 -1.38 -15.07
C LEU A 325 9.98 -0.78 -14.57
N PHE A 326 10.97 -1.61 -14.24
CA PHE A 326 12.30 -1.17 -13.87
C PHE A 326 12.95 -0.33 -14.99
N HIS A 327 12.94 -0.81 -16.23
CA HIS A 327 13.46 -0.06 -17.37
C HIS A 327 12.68 1.22 -17.65
N HIS A 328 11.36 1.20 -17.47
CA HIS A 328 10.55 2.41 -17.63
C HIS A 328 10.99 3.50 -16.64
N ILE A 329 11.18 3.14 -15.37
CA ILE A 329 11.64 4.07 -14.33
C ILE A 329 13.01 4.65 -14.67
N PHE A 330 14.00 3.80 -14.97
CA PHE A 330 15.35 4.29 -15.26
C PHE A 330 15.42 5.11 -16.54
N ARG A 331 14.68 4.75 -17.59
CA ARG A 331 14.58 5.57 -18.82
C ARG A 331 13.98 6.96 -18.52
N THR A 332 13.02 7.04 -17.64
CA THR A 332 12.40 8.32 -17.22
C THR A 332 13.39 9.16 -16.43
N LEU A 333 14.10 8.56 -15.47
CA LEU A 333 15.15 9.22 -14.71
C LEU A 333 16.31 9.71 -15.61
N ASP A 334 16.72 8.90 -16.60
CA ASP A 334 17.76 9.27 -17.57
C ASP A 334 17.37 10.49 -18.41
N LYS A 335 16.11 10.56 -18.85
CA LYS A 335 15.59 11.73 -19.58
C LYS A 335 15.60 12.97 -18.70
N ALA A 336 15.19 12.85 -17.43
CA ALA A 336 15.12 13.96 -16.50
C ALA A 336 16.51 14.45 -16.04
N GLY A 337 17.52 13.58 -15.99
CA GLY A 337 18.88 13.90 -15.58
C GLY A 337 19.76 14.50 -16.68
N ARG A 338 19.27 14.63 -17.92
CA ARG A 338 20.06 15.21 -19.03
C ARG A 338 20.15 16.75 -18.89
N PRO A 339 21.31 17.35 -19.24
CA PRO A 339 21.44 18.79 -19.35
C PRO A 339 20.41 19.35 -20.33
N ARG A 340 19.72 20.43 -19.95
CA ARG A 340 18.71 21.07 -20.80
C ARG A 340 19.36 21.74 -22.00
N ARG A 341 18.86 21.49 -23.19
CA ARG A 341 19.07 22.32 -24.36
C ARG A 341 17.94 23.37 -24.40
N SER A 342 18.28 24.61 -24.69
CA SER A 342 17.37 25.77 -24.61
C SER A 342 16.12 25.73 -25.51
N THR A 343 16.06 24.78 -26.47
CA THR A 343 15.00 24.66 -27.48
C THR A 343 14.04 23.48 -27.24
N GLU A 344 14.30 22.63 -26.23
CA GLU A 344 13.46 21.43 -25.99
C GLU A 344 12.43 21.69 -24.86
N ALA A 345 11.21 21.17 -25.07
CA ALA A 345 10.24 21.09 -23.96
C ALA A 345 10.90 20.33 -22.81
N GLY A 346 10.91 20.92 -21.61
CA GLY A 346 11.55 20.31 -20.45
C GLY A 346 10.99 18.91 -20.14
N PRO A 347 11.78 18.01 -19.52
CA PRO A 347 11.31 16.69 -19.14
C PRO A 347 10.09 16.74 -18.25
N GLU A 348 9.32 15.66 -18.21
CA GLU A 348 8.18 15.50 -17.31
C GLU A 348 8.65 15.69 -15.85
N PRO A 349 8.06 16.62 -15.06
CA PRO A 349 8.50 16.83 -13.68
C PRO A 349 8.08 15.69 -12.75
N ALA A 350 7.01 14.98 -13.09
CA ALA A 350 6.57 13.84 -12.30
C ALA A 350 5.86 12.77 -13.15
N SER A 351 6.03 11.51 -12.72
CA SER A 351 5.37 10.32 -13.25
C SER A 351 4.71 9.56 -12.09
N ILE A 352 3.38 9.47 -12.10
CA ILE A 352 2.56 8.82 -11.08
C ILE A 352 2.00 7.53 -11.66
N LEU A 353 2.46 6.39 -11.15
CA LEU A 353 2.18 5.05 -11.66
C LEU A 353 1.36 4.29 -10.61
N VAL A 354 0.07 4.03 -10.87
CA VAL A 354 -0.83 3.40 -9.90
C VAL A 354 -1.13 1.95 -10.27
N GLY A 355 -0.74 1.03 -9.38
CA GLY A 355 -0.87 -0.41 -9.58
C GLY A 355 -1.29 -1.17 -8.33
N HIS A 356 -0.70 -2.32 -8.13
CA HIS A 356 -1.08 -3.34 -7.18
C HIS A 356 0.08 -3.69 -6.21
N ALA A 357 -0.19 -4.47 -5.17
CA ALA A 357 0.88 -5.12 -4.40
C ALA A 357 1.75 -6.01 -5.31
N GLU A 358 1.12 -6.63 -6.30
CA GLU A 358 1.71 -7.44 -7.35
C GLU A 358 2.60 -6.64 -8.32
N THR A 359 2.45 -5.33 -8.37
CA THR A 359 3.31 -4.42 -9.14
C THR A 359 4.55 -4.02 -8.32
N LEU A 360 4.34 -3.69 -7.02
CA LEU A 360 5.42 -3.15 -6.18
C LEU A 360 6.33 -4.23 -5.62
N LEU A 361 5.80 -5.39 -5.17
CA LEU A 361 6.61 -6.44 -4.54
C LEU A 361 7.69 -7.01 -5.46
N PRO A 362 7.41 -7.36 -6.75
CA PRO A 362 8.44 -7.78 -7.68
C PRO A 362 9.53 -6.71 -7.90
N LEU A 363 9.12 -5.45 -8.05
CA LEU A 363 10.05 -4.34 -8.24
C LEU A 363 10.95 -4.11 -7.01
N LEU A 364 10.37 -4.15 -5.80
CA LEU A 364 11.15 -4.06 -4.55
C LEU A 364 12.16 -5.20 -4.45
N SER A 365 11.78 -6.41 -4.86
CA SER A 365 12.68 -7.57 -4.89
C SER A 365 13.77 -7.43 -5.95
N LEU A 366 13.42 -6.93 -7.13
CA LEU A 366 14.40 -6.69 -8.21
C LEU A 366 15.46 -5.66 -7.78
N LEU A 367 15.04 -4.64 -7.01
CA LEU A 367 15.93 -3.64 -6.42
C LEU A 367 16.72 -4.16 -5.21
N GLY A 368 16.54 -5.42 -4.77
CA GLY A 368 17.25 -6.00 -3.62
C GLY A 368 16.75 -5.53 -2.26
N LEU A 369 15.57 -4.86 -2.18
CA LEU A 369 15.04 -4.25 -0.96
C LEU A 369 14.33 -5.28 -0.07
N TYR A 370 14.46 -5.15 1.25
CA TYR A 370 13.83 -6.05 2.25
C TYR A 370 14.23 -7.52 2.08
N LYS A 371 15.46 -7.77 1.63
CA LYS A 371 16.04 -9.11 1.49
C LYS A 371 16.68 -9.53 2.81
N ASP A 372 16.07 -10.49 3.48
CA ASP A 372 16.64 -11.08 4.69
C ASP A 372 17.69 -12.16 4.34
N GLN A 373 18.67 -12.40 5.23
CA GLN A 373 19.70 -13.41 5.02
C GLN A 373 19.12 -14.83 4.99
N THR A 374 18.08 -15.07 5.79
CA THR A 374 17.41 -16.36 5.89
C THR A 374 16.03 -16.28 5.28
N LEU A 375 15.76 -17.14 4.29
CA LEU A 375 14.46 -17.22 3.63
C LEU A 375 13.39 -17.67 4.64
N PRO A 376 12.20 -17.04 4.64
CA PRO A 376 11.09 -17.50 5.45
C PRO A 376 10.52 -18.81 4.92
N THR A 377 10.34 -19.79 5.80
CA THR A 377 9.82 -21.13 5.52
C THR A 377 8.75 -21.54 6.53
N ALA A 378 8.07 -22.64 6.29
CA ALA A 378 7.09 -23.17 7.24
C ALA A 378 7.72 -23.58 8.59
N SER A 379 9.00 -23.93 8.61
CA SER A 379 9.67 -24.50 9.79
C SER A 379 10.40 -23.46 10.65
N ASN A 380 10.66 -22.24 10.13
CA ASN A 380 11.52 -21.27 10.82
C ASN A 380 10.78 -20.04 11.37
N TYR A 381 9.47 -20.12 11.57
CA TYR A 381 8.63 -19.02 12.09
C TYR A 381 9.25 -18.32 13.31
N HIS A 382 9.75 -19.09 14.29
CA HIS A 382 10.27 -18.52 15.53
C HIS A 382 11.57 -17.73 15.36
N SER A 383 12.40 -18.06 14.37
CA SER A 383 13.62 -17.29 14.06
C SER A 383 13.35 -16.06 13.17
N GLN A 384 12.14 -15.93 12.61
CA GLN A 384 11.75 -14.86 11.67
C GLN A 384 11.12 -13.64 12.36
N HIS A 385 11.23 -13.51 13.68
CA HIS A 385 10.64 -12.37 14.38
C HIS A 385 11.23 -11.01 13.98
N GLY A 386 12.51 -10.98 13.64
CA GLY A 386 13.25 -9.79 13.22
C GLY A 386 13.24 -9.54 11.69
N ARG A 387 12.53 -10.35 10.90
CA ARG A 387 12.54 -10.24 9.43
C ARG A 387 12.18 -8.83 8.96
N SER A 388 12.85 -8.38 7.92
CA SER A 388 12.55 -7.11 7.24
C SER A 388 11.35 -7.26 6.30
N PHE A 389 11.16 -8.44 5.70
CA PHE A 389 10.04 -8.72 4.81
C PHE A 389 8.74 -8.93 5.58
N ARG A 390 8.04 -7.82 5.83
CA ARG A 390 6.71 -7.79 6.46
C ARG A 390 5.76 -6.98 5.62
N THR A 391 4.80 -7.65 4.98
CA THR A 391 3.88 -7.02 4.02
C THR A 391 2.97 -5.98 4.65
N SER A 392 2.67 -6.10 5.93
CA SER A 392 1.95 -5.09 6.70
C SER A 392 2.66 -3.74 6.77
N ARG A 393 4.00 -3.74 6.70
CA ARG A 393 4.85 -2.55 6.77
C ARG A 393 5.30 -2.06 5.39
N ILE A 394 5.57 -3.01 4.47
CA ILE A 394 6.13 -2.71 3.16
C ILE A 394 5.03 -2.25 2.20
N ILE A 395 3.89 -2.97 2.22
CA ILE A 395 2.88 -2.86 1.19
C ILE A 395 1.45 -2.70 1.76
N PRO A 396 1.20 -1.77 2.71
CA PRO A 396 -0.16 -1.42 3.14
C PRO A 396 -0.99 -0.93 1.96
N TYR A 397 -2.28 -0.65 2.14
CA TYR A 397 -3.05 0.12 1.15
C TYR A 397 -2.38 1.48 0.91
N ALA A 398 -2.45 2.02 -0.30
CA ALA A 398 -1.78 3.24 -0.73
C ALA A 398 -0.25 3.26 -0.54
N ALA A 399 0.39 2.09 -0.33
CA ALA A 399 1.85 1.99 -0.27
C ALA A 399 2.47 2.62 -1.52
N ASN A 400 3.62 3.25 -1.33
CA ASN A 400 4.28 3.97 -2.39
C ASN A 400 5.81 3.78 -2.36
N LEU A 401 6.38 3.75 -3.55
CA LEU A 401 7.81 3.74 -3.81
C LEU A 401 8.14 4.97 -4.65
N LEU A 402 8.94 5.88 -4.10
CA LEU A 402 9.25 7.17 -4.69
C LEU A 402 10.73 7.23 -5.07
N PHE A 403 11.00 7.64 -6.31
CA PHE A 403 12.33 7.96 -6.82
C PHE A 403 12.38 9.46 -7.05
N VAL A 404 13.19 10.17 -6.28
CA VAL A 404 13.35 11.62 -6.37
C VAL A 404 14.71 11.94 -6.93
N LEU A 405 14.75 12.48 -8.14
CA LEU A 405 15.98 12.91 -8.80
C LEU A 405 16.22 14.38 -8.49
N TYR A 406 17.41 14.67 -7.98
CA TYR A 406 17.89 16.02 -7.71
C TYR A 406 18.98 16.41 -8.71
N ASP A 407 18.93 17.65 -9.15
CA ASP A 407 20.06 18.31 -9.80
C ASP A 407 20.90 18.99 -8.73
N CYS A 408 22.14 18.54 -8.57
CA CYS A 408 23.08 18.98 -7.55
C CYS A 408 24.39 19.45 -8.17
N GLN A 409 25.17 20.29 -7.44
CA GLN A 409 26.42 20.87 -7.95
C GLN A 409 27.45 19.83 -8.41
N ARG A 410 27.49 18.65 -7.76
CA ARG A 410 28.40 17.56 -8.10
C ARG A 410 27.83 16.54 -9.08
N GLY A 411 26.66 16.81 -9.63
CA GLY A 411 25.93 15.96 -10.56
C GLY A 411 24.62 15.42 -9.99
N PRO A 412 23.78 14.81 -10.84
CA PRO A 412 22.47 14.31 -10.42
C PRO A 412 22.56 13.28 -9.28
N ARG A 413 21.64 13.36 -8.32
CA ARG A 413 21.52 12.45 -7.18
C ARG A 413 20.14 11.85 -7.12
N LEU A 414 20.03 10.61 -6.60
CA LEU A 414 18.76 9.89 -6.51
C LEU A 414 18.46 9.52 -5.05
N GLN A 415 17.29 9.94 -4.58
CA GLN A 415 16.74 9.51 -3.29
C GLN A 415 15.63 8.50 -3.50
N LEU A 416 15.62 7.45 -2.67
CA LEU A 416 14.57 6.44 -2.62
C LEU A 416 13.76 6.59 -1.33
N LEU A 417 12.41 6.59 -1.44
CA LEU A 417 11.53 6.53 -0.28
C LEU A 417 10.52 5.40 -0.46
N VAL A 418 10.24 4.69 0.62
CA VAL A 418 9.13 3.71 0.70
C VAL A 418 8.16 4.18 1.78
N ASN A 419 6.90 4.28 1.42
CA ASN A 419 5.86 4.81 2.30
C ASN A 419 6.25 6.16 2.90
N GLU A 420 6.72 7.09 2.07
CA GLU A 420 7.20 8.43 2.46
C GLU A 420 8.33 8.40 3.51
N THR A 421 9.12 7.32 3.57
CA THR A 421 10.25 7.16 4.49
C THR A 421 11.51 6.86 3.68
N PRO A 422 12.63 7.60 3.90
CA PRO A 422 13.88 7.34 3.18
C PRO A 422 14.37 5.91 3.37
N LEU A 423 14.83 5.33 2.28
CA LEU A 423 15.44 4.02 2.26
C LEU A 423 16.72 4.07 1.42
N ARG A 424 17.81 3.47 1.92
CA ARG A 424 19.06 3.41 1.18
C ARG A 424 19.00 2.27 0.16
N PHE A 425 19.70 2.48 -0.97
CA PHE A 425 19.93 1.39 -1.91
C PHE A 425 20.83 0.33 -1.27
N PRO A 426 20.56 -0.97 -1.48
CA PRO A 426 21.25 -2.05 -0.75
C PRO A 426 22.77 -1.99 -0.78
N ASP A 427 23.34 -1.71 -1.95
CA ASP A 427 24.81 -1.69 -2.16
C ASP A 427 25.43 -0.28 -2.04
N LEU A 428 24.62 0.73 -1.67
CA LEU A 428 25.02 2.12 -1.50
C LEU A 428 24.62 2.63 -0.11
N GLN A 429 24.97 1.87 0.93
CA GLN A 429 24.50 2.12 2.31
C GLN A 429 25.10 3.36 3.00
N THR A 430 26.12 3.97 2.41
CA THR A 430 26.82 5.11 3.01
C THR A 430 26.08 6.45 2.87
N GLU A 431 25.22 6.58 1.84
CA GLU A 431 24.54 7.82 1.51
C GLU A 431 23.02 7.63 1.38
N ASP A 432 22.23 8.59 1.92
CA ASP A 432 20.77 8.60 1.76
C ASP A 432 20.36 9.07 0.35
N THR A 433 21.26 9.80 -0.34
CA THR A 433 21.04 10.35 -1.69
C THR A 433 22.31 10.21 -2.52
N PRO A 434 22.67 8.99 -2.97
CA PRO A 434 23.86 8.72 -3.76
C PRO A 434 23.82 9.43 -5.12
N LEU A 435 24.99 9.57 -5.76
CA LEU A 435 25.06 10.03 -7.13
C LEU A 435 24.31 9.07 -8.06
N TYR A 436 23.49 9.62 -8.95
CA TYR A 436 22.67 8.80 -9.86
C TYR A 436 23.52 7.88 -10.76
N ARG A 437 24.70 8.32 -11.16
CA ARG A 437 25.66 7.47 -11.90
C ARG A 437 26.07 6.21 -11.12
N ASP A 438 26.21 6.32 -9.79
CA ASP A 438 26.61 5.19 -8.94
C ASP A 438 25.45 4.22 -8.77
N VAL A 439 24.21 4.74 -8.62
CA VAL A 439 23.00 3.91 -8.65
C VAL A 439 22.89 3.15 -9.98
N ARG A 440 23.12 3.81 -11.11
CA ARG A 440 23.14 3.14 -12.42
C ARG A 440 24.23 2.08 -12.53
N ALA A 441 25.41 2.34 -11.96
CA ALA A 441 26.51 1.37 -11.95
C ALA A 441 26.16 0.13 -11.14
N THR A 442 25.53 0.30 -9.97
CA THR A 442 25.04 -0.80 -9.13
C THR A 442 24.02 -1.68 -9.86
N TYR A 443 23.07 -1.06 -10.57
CA TYR A 443 22.04 -1.79 -11.32
C TYR A 443 22.40 -2.07 -12.79
N ARG A 444 23.67 -1.89 -13.20
CA ARG A 444 24.09 -2.10 -14.59
C ARG A 444 23.72 -3.47 -15.12
N HIS A 445 23.89 -4.51 -14.31
CA HIS A 445 23.56 -5.89 -14.68
C HIS A 445 22.08 -6.08 -15.02
N LEU A 446 21.18 -5.32 -14.37
CA LEU A 446 19.74 -5.31 -14.68
C LEU A 446 19.44 -4.42 -15.87
N LEU A 447 20.09 -3.25 -15.98
CA LEU A 447 19.91 -2.34 -17.10
C LEU A 447 20.33 -2.96 -18.44
N ASP A 448 21.39 -3.77 -18.44
CA ASP A 448 21.91 -4.42 -19.64
C ASP A 448 21.30 -5.82 -19.85
N GLY A 449 20.85 -6.50 -18.78
CA GLY A 449 20.55 -7.94 -18.79
C GLY A 449 19.11 -8.33 -18.49
N CYS A 450 18.27 -7.47 -17.85
CA CYS A 450 16.89 -7.78 -17.52
C CYS A 450 15.97 -7.52 -18.72
N ASP A 451 15.61 -8.53 -19.47
CA ASP A 451 14.71 -8.43 -20.62
C ASP A 451 13.40 -9.18 -20.36
N PHE A 452 12.27 -8.45 -20.38
CA PHE A 452 10.97 -9.01 -20.03
C PHE A 452 10.57 -10.18 -20.94
N HIS A 453 10.74 -10.05 -22.26
CA HIS A 453 10.34 -11.09 -23.20
C HIS A 453 11.20 -12.33 -23.02
N ARG A 454 12.52 -12.18 -22.94
CA ARG A 454 13.43 -13.29 -22.69
C ARG A 454 13.14 -14.00 -21.38
N GLU A 455 12.93 -13.27 -20.29
CA GLU A 455 12.70 -13.86 -18.96
C GLU A 455 11.30 -14.49 -18.85
N CYS A 456 10.28 -13.89 -19.47
CA CYS A 456 8.89 -14.31 -19.35
C CYS A 456 8.45 -15.34 -20.39
N GLU A 457 9.05 -15.35 -21.61
CA GLU A 457 8.66 -16.24 -22.71
C GLU A 457 9.75 -17.27 -23.06
N GLY A 458 11.02 -17.01 -22.73
CA GLY A 458 12.21 -17.61 -23.31
C GLY A 458 12.75 -18.86 -22.64
N ARG A 459 11.96 -19.77 -22.06
CA ARG A 459 12.46 -21.10 -21.65
C ARG A 459 11.54 -22.24 -22.08
N VAL A 460 11.12 -22.23 -23.32
CA VAL A 460 10.55 -23.40 -23.99
C VAL A 460 11.43 -23.71 -25.19
N GLU A 461 12.68 -24.19 -24.92
CA GLU A 461 13.38 -25.09 -25.83
C GLU A 461 14.70 -25.54 -25.20
N GLY A 462 14.83 -26.84 -25.03
CA GLY A 462 16.10 -27.55 -25.12
C GLY A 462 17.06 -27.45 -23.94
N ARG A 463 16.77 -28.01 -22.76
CA ARG A 463 17.81 -28.77 -22.05
C ARG A 463 17.31 -30.19 -21.85
N GLY A 464 17.80 -31.04 -22.74
CA GLY A 464 17.88 -32.45 -22.50
C GLY A 464 18.63 -32.75 -21.20
N PRO A 465 18.50 -33.95 -20.61
CA PRO A 465 19.13 -34.28 -19.35
C PRO A 465 20.65 -34.19 -19.51
N ASN A 466 21.28 -33.14 -18.99
CA ASN A 466 22.70 -33.17 -18.74
C ASN A 466 22.94 -34.00 -17.48
N THR A 467 23.25 -35.24 -17.72
CA THR A 467 24.15 -36.05 -16.92
C THR A 467 25.45 -35.30 -16.66
N GLU A 468 25.96 -35.44 -15.37
CA GLU A 468 27.36 -35.23 -14.93
C GLU A 468 27.80 -33.76 -14.72
N LEU A 469 28.05 -33.32 -13.53
CA LEU A 469 29.01 -33.61 -12.45
C LEU A 469 28.62 -32.87 -11.16
#